data_00d15726fb120ad98493a172086a76e6
#
_entry.id   00d15726fb120ad98493a172086a76e6
#
_cell.length_a   1.000
_cell.length_b   1.000
_cell.length_c   1.000
_cell.angle_alpha   90.00
_cell.angle_beta   90.00
_cell.angle_gamma   90.00
#
_symmetry.space_group_name_H-M   'P 1'
#
loop_
_entity.id
_entity.type
_entity.pdbx_description
1 polymer ?
#
loop_
_entity_poly.entity_id
_entity_poly.type
_entity_poly.pdbx_seq_one_letter_code
_entity_poly.pdbx_strand_id
1 'polypeptide(L)'
;MPVFHNNNGKLKKLKVIPLDKERYLQKLVEENLFEILDIDLLASEYKTTNGGRIDTLAIDANGAPVIIEYKRNKNDNVIVQALFYLNWLKSQKVEFFQMLVIKKLGNEKADKIDWRNPRVICIAESYNPYDIFALNEIAVKLELYKYQYYENDTFTLENIKGESEKTISVETLVSGPIVKSISKKDSEISINTHLNKGQPFVQELFSILQEKIFEMDENIQEKINNNYLSYKISKIFVEVHIQKSKLLLYLRPIEYNDPENRLSKVPDSFNWVLNQRLYISNNEELNYALSLVEQSYKDVL
;
A
#
# COMPACT_ATOMS: atom_id res chain seq x y z
N MET A 1 -15.00 -14.30 -7.98
CA MET A 1 -14.69 -14.33 -9.45
C MET A 1 -14.37 -15.76 -9.87
N PRO A 2 -14.89 -16.34 -11.00
CA PRO A 2 -14.47 -17.67 -11.47
C PRO A 2 -13.11 -17.62 -12.12
N VAL A 3 -12.22 -18.54 -11.74
CA VAL A 3 -10.86 -18.68 -12.31
C VAL A 3 -10.84 -19.88 -13.26
N PHE A 4 -10.22 -19.71 -14.43
CA PHE A 4 -10.14 -20.73 -15.47
C PHE A 4 -8.66 -20.97 -15.82
N HIS A 5 -8.31 -22.23 -15.93
CA HIS A 5 -7.02 -22.65 -16.51
C HIS A 5 -7.18 -22.83 -18.01
N ASN A 6 -6.29 -22.21 -18.79
CA ASN A 6 -6.26 -22.38 -20.24
C ASN A 6 -5.33 -23.54 -20.60
N ASN A 7 -5.89 -24.62 -21.12
CA ASN A 7 -5.13 -25.76 -21.62
C ASN A 7 -5.33 -25.85 -23.13
N ASN A 8 -4.36 -25.36 -23.90
CA ASN A 8 -4.35 -25.38 -25.37
C ASN A 8 -5.65 -24.84 -26.01
N GLY A 9 -6.12 -23.69 -25.53
CA GLY A 9 -7.33 -23.02 -26.03
C GLY A 9 -8.64 -23.53 -25.41
N LYS A 10 -8.62 -24.54 -24.54
CA LYS A 10 -9.79 -25.01 -23.80
C LYS A 10 -9.74 -24.48 -22.37
N LEU A 11 -10.77 -23.74 -21.97
CA LEU A 11 -10.91 -23.23 -20.63
C LEU A 11 -11.54 -24.27 -19.69
N LYS A 12 -10.84 -24.60 -18.60
CA LYS A 12 -11.32 -25.43 -17.52
C LYS A 12 -11.47 -24.58 -16.25
N LYS A 13 -12.69 -24.51 -15.70
CA LYS A 13 -12.93 -23.80 -14.44
C LYS A 13 -12.21 -24.54 -13.30
N LEU A 14 -11.42 -23.80 -12.50
CA LEU A 14 -10.75 -24.32 -11.31
C LEU A 14 -11.76 -24.44 -10.16
N LYS A 15 -11.63 -25.52 -9.39
CA LYS A 15 -12.42 -25.73 -8.17
C LYS A 15 -11.72 -25.09 -6.99
N VAL A 16 -12.49 -24.39 -6.16
CA VAL A 16 -12.00 -23.87 -4.88
C VAL A 16 -11.76 -25.03 -3.93
N ILE A 17 -10.59 -25.04 -3.29
CA ILE A 17 -10.22 -26.00 -2.25
C ILE A 17 -10.06 -25.21 -0.94
N PRO A 18 -10.78 -25.57 0.13
CA PRO A 18 -10.61 -24.91 1.42
C PRO A 18 -9.22 -25.20 1.99
N LEU A 19 -8.57 -24.20 2.52
CA LEU A 19 -7.34 -24.39 3.30
C LEU A 19 -7.69 -25.00 4.67
N ASP A 20 -7.01 -26.08 5.05
CA ASP A 20 -7.34 -26.84 6.27
C ASP A 20 -7.11 -26.06 7.57
N LYS A 21 -6.12 -25.16 7.60
CA LYS A 21 -5.72 -24.41 8.80
C LYS A 21 -5.38 -22.97 8.47
N GLU A 22 -5.80 -22.04 9.34
CA GLU A 22 -5.41 -20.62 9.30
C GLU A 22 -3.89 -20.42 9.26
N ARG A 23 -3.15 -21.25 10.03
CA ARG A 23 -1.70 -21.22 10.05
C ARG A 23 -1.06 -21.56 8.70
N TYR A 24 -1.74 -22.34 7.85
CA TYR A 24 -1.23 -22.62 6.50
C TYR A 24 -1.34 -21.40 5.61
N LEU A 25 -2.49 -20.69 5.69
CA LEU A 25 -2.69 -19.40 5.01
C LEU A 25 -1.64 -18.39 5.45
N GLN A 26 -1.46 -18.20 6.76
CA GLN A 26 -0.47 -17.29 7.31
C GLN A 26 0.93 -17.60 6.75
N LYS A 27 1.37 -18.85 6.83
CA LYS A 27 2.69 -19.27 6.35
C LYS A 27 2.84 -19.00 4.83
N LEU A 28 1.83 -19.36 4.03
CA LEU A 28 1.85 -19.15 2.58
C LEU A 28 2.00 -17.65 2.24
N VAL A 29 1.26 -16.79 2.94
CA VAL A 29 1.34 -15.34 2.71
C VAL A 29 2.66 -14.78 3.22
N GLU A 30 3.13 -15.16 4.42
CA GLU A 30 4.39 -14.68 5.00
C GLU A 30 5.61 -15.01 4.14
N GLU A 31 5.66 -16.22 3.55
CA GLU A 31 6.73 -16.65 2.67
C GLU A 31 6.75 -15.90 1.32
N ASN A 32 5.62 -15.29 0.94
CA ASN A 32 5.46 -14.58 -0.34
C ASN A 32 5.05 -13.11 -0.14
N LEU A 33 5.20 -12.56 1.05
CA LEU A 33 4.64 -11.27 1.43
C LEU A 33 5.19 -10.10 0.60
N PHE A 34 6.48 -10.16 0.28
CA PHE A 34 7.13 -9.17 -0.58
C PHE A 34 6.59 -9.27 -2.02
N GLU A 35 6.46 -10.48 -2.56
CA GLU A 35 5.95 -10.72 -3.91
C GLU A 35 4.48 -10.28 -4.06
N ILE A 36 3.66 -10.52 -3.04
CA ILE A 36 2.23 -10.25 -3.07
C ILE A 36 1.91 -8.76 -2.84
N LEU A 37 2.58 -8.10 -1.87
CA LEU A 37 2.16 -6.80 -1.33
C LEU A 37 3.30 -5.77 -1.21
N ASP A 38 4.54 -6.08 -1.61
CA ASP A 38 5.76 -5.28 -1.36
C ASP A 38 5.95 -4.97 0.15
N ILE A 39 5.74 -5.99 0.99
CA ILE A 39 5.83 -5.89 2.46
C ILE A 39 6.93 -6.84 2.95
N ASP A 40 7.82 -6.34 3.81
CA ASP A 40 8.86 -7.14 4.45
C ASP A 40 8.41 -7.65 5.81
N LEU A 41 8.51 -8.96 6.01
CA LEU A 41 8.21 -9.63 7.28
C LEU A 41 9.23 -9.27 8.36
N LEU A 42 8.75 -8.77 9.51
CA LEU A 42 9.59 -8.51 10.69
C LEU A 42 9.47 -9.62 11.73
N ALA A 43 8.24 -10.02 12.06
CA ALA A 43 7.99 -11.09 13.01
C ALA A 43 6.66 -11.80 12.73
N SER A 44 6.66 -13.13 12.88
CA SER A 44 5.47 -13.98 12.91
C SER A 44 5.09 -14.27 14.35
N GLU A 45 3.80 -14.34 14.67
CA GLU A 45 3.28 -14.69 15.98
C GLU A 45 3.86 -13.82 17.12
N TYR A 46 3.90 -12.49 16.89
CA TYR A 46 4.53 -11.55 17.82
C TYR A 46 3.69 -11.35 19.09
N LYS A 47 4.22 -11.77 20.25
CA LYS A 47 3.55 -11.61 21.55
C LYS A 47 3.57 -10.15 21.99
N THR A 48 2.41 -9.59 22.27
CA THR A 48 2.23 -8.23 22.76
C THR A 48 2.24 -8.18 24.29
N THR A 49 2.61 -7.03 24.85
CA THR A 49 2.63 -6.83 26.32
C THR A 49 1.25 -6.76 26.96
N ASN A 50 0.20 -6.56 26.16
CA ASN A 50 -1.20 -6.51 26.60
C ASN A 50 -1.92 -7.87 26.53
N GLY A 51 -1.18 -8.99 26.35
CA GLY A 51 -1.70 -10.34 26.41
C GLY A 51 -2.20 -10.90 25.09
N GLY A 52 -1.99 -10.20 23.97
CA GLY A 52 -2.32 -10.69 22.63
C GLY A 52 -1.11 -11.22 21.88
N ARG A 53 -1.37 -11.64 20.62
CA ARG A 53 -0.36 -12.12 19.69
C ARG A 53 -0.74 -11.69 18.28
N ILE A 54 0.08 -10.83 17.70
CA ILE A 54 -0.06 -10.38 16.29
C ILE A 54 0.36 -11.54 15.39
N ASP A 55 -0.48 -11.92 14.46
CA ASP A 55 -0.17 -13.01 13.52
C ASP A 55 1.06 -12.65 12.69
N THR A 56 1.06 -11.49 12.03
CA THR A 56 2.21 -11.00 11.25
C THR A 56 2.46 -9.53 11.53
N LEU A 57 3.67 -9.20 12.00
CA LEU A 57 4.18 -7.84 12.11
C LEU A 57 5.20 -7.60 11.01
N ALA A 58 5.04 -6.52 10.26
CA ALA A 58 5.77 -6.26 9.03
C ALA A 58 6.01 -4.76 8.80
N ILE A 59 6.71 -4.41 7.72
CA ILE A 59 6.94 -3.04 7.25
C ILE A 59 6.71 -2.97 5.75
N ASP A 60 6.01 -1.94 5.27
CA ASP A 60 5.79 -1.74 3.84
C ASP A 60 6.95 -0.99 3.17
N ALA A 61 6.93 -0.94 1.84
CA ALA A 61 7.93 -0.25 1.04
C ALA A 61 8.05 1.27 1.35
N ASN A 62 7.02 1.88 1.96
CA ASN A 62 7.05 3.27 2.41
C ASN A 62 7.55 3.45 3.85
N GLY A 63 8.02 2.39 4.49
CA GLY A 63 8.46 2.41 5.88
C GLY A 63 7.34 2.40 6.91
N ALA A 64 6.08 2.22 6.51
CA ALA A 64 4.97 2.16 7.44
C ALA A 64 4.90 0.79 8.13
N PRO A 65 4.72 0.74 9.46
CA PRO A 65 4.43 -0.50 10.17
C PRO A 65 3.14 -1.16 9.65
N VAL A 66 3.15 -2.47 9.50
CA VAL A 66 2.02 -3.25 9.01
C VAL A 66 1.68 -4.36 10.00
N ILE A 67 0.41 -4.46 10.36
CA ILE A 67 -0.17 -5.59 11.09
C ILE A 67 -1.02 -6.37 10.10
N ILE A 68 -0.82 -7.69 10.02
CA ILE A 68 -1.66 -8.56 9.20
C ILE A 68 -2.26 -9.62 10.10
N GLU A 69 -3.58 -9.75 10.03
CA GLU A 69 -4.36 -10.76 10.73
C GLU A 69 -5.08 -11.66 9.72
N TYR A 70 -5.11 -12.95 10.01
CA TYR A 70 -5.70 -13.95 9.14
C TYR A 70 -6.94 -14.56 9.77
N LYS A 71 -7.95 -14.82 8.94
CA LYS A 71 -9.13 -15.59 9.38
C LYS A 71 -9.63 -16.52 8.29
N ARG A 72 -10.07 -17.67 8.74
CA ARG A 72 -10.69 -18.66 7.87
C ARG A 72 -12.22 -18.55 7.90
N ASN A 73 -12.81 -18.23 9.05
CA ASN A 73 -14.26 -18.25 9.25
C ASN A 73 -14.89 -16.86 9.21
N LYS A 74 -16.13 -16.77 8.67
CA LYS A 74 -16.91 -15.52 8.55
C LYS A 74 -17.30 -14.87 9.89
N ASN A 75 -17.31 -15.64 10.99
CA ASN A 75 -17.86 -15.20 12.27
C ASN A 75 -16.79 -14.66 13.24
N ASP A 76 -15.54 -14.62 12.84
CA ASP A 76 -14.46 -14.15 13.68
C ASP A 76 -14.28 -12.64 13.51
N ASN A 77 -14.11 -11.93 14.62
CA ASN A 77 -13.94 -10.47 14.65
C ASN A 77 -12.51 -10.06 14.27
N VAL A 78 -12.06 -10.41 13.05
CA VAL A 78 -10.70 -10.12 12.58
C VAL A 78 -10.36 -8.62 12.64
N ILE A 79 -11.30 -7.76 12.28
CA ILE A 79 -11.12 -6.30 12.30
C ILE A 79 -10.91 -5.80 13.73
N VAL A 80 -11.74 -6.26 14.67
CA VAL A 80 -11.61 -5.85 16.08
C VAL A 80 -10.27 -6.30 16.67
N GLN A 81 -9.84 -7.52 16.36
CA GLN A 81 -8.55 -8.06 16.76
C GLN A 81 -7.39 -7.23 16.18
N ALA A 82 -7.44 -6.94 14.90
CA ALA A 82 -6.43 -6.14 14.22
C ALA A 82 -6.35 -4.70 14.76
N LEU A 83 -7.50 -4.07 15.07
CA LEU A 83 -7.55 -2.76 15.70
C LEU A 83 -7.01 -2.76 17.13
N PHE A 84 -7.24 -3.85 17.89
CA PHE A 84 -6.66 -4.03 19.22
C PHE A 84 -5.13 -4.03 19.17
N TYR A 85 -4.55 -4.75 18.19
CA TYR A 85 -3.10 -4.77 18.00
C TYR A 85 -2.55 -3.45 17.44
N LEU A 86 -3.30 -2.77 16.58
CA LEU A 86 -2.94 -1.43 16.13
C LEU A 86 -2.87 -0.44 17.30
N ASN A 87 -3.82 -0.50 18.22
CA ASN A 87 -3.80 0.33 19.42
C ASN A 87 -2.59 0.02 20.31
N TRP A 88 -2.25 -1.26 20.47
CA TRP A 88 -1.02 -1.66 21.14
C TRP A 88 0.22 -1.11 20.44
N LEU A 89 0.32 -1.26 19.11
CA LEU A 89 1.45 -0.79 18.33
C LEU A 89 1.63 0.73 18.47
N LYS A 90 0.54 1.51 18.40
CA LYS A 90 0.55 2.97 18.59
C LYS A 90 0.98 3.39 20.01
N SER A 91 0.83 2.53 21.00
CA SER A 91 1.29 2.78 22.38
C SER A 91 2.79 2.52 22.55
N GLN A 92 3.45 1.88 21.58
CA GLN A 92 4.88 1.63 21.63
C GLN A 92 5.67 2.86 21.18
N LYS A 93 6.94 2.92 21.62
CA LYS A 93 7.89 3.91 21.09
C LYS A 93 8.42 3.50 19.73
N VAL A 94 8.71 4.47 18.87
CA VAL A 94 9.25 4.20 17.52
C VAL A 94 10.56 3.39 17.57
N GLU A 95 11.39 3.62 18.58
CA GLU A 95 12.67 2.93 18.76
C GLU A 95 12.51 1.43 18.93
N PHE A 96 11.40 1.00 19.55
CA PHE A 96 11.04 -0.41 19.64
C PHE A 96 10.91 -1.06 18.25
N PHE A 97 10.15 -0.43 17.35
CA PHE A 97 9.94 -0.92 16.00
C PHE A 97 11.22 -0.81 15.16
N GLN A 98 11.96 0.30 15.32
CA GLN A 98 13.23 0.53 14.68
C GLN A 98 14.23 -0.59 14.99
N MET A 99 14.31 -1.05 16.25
CA MET A 99 15.15 -2.19 16.61
C MET A 99 14.76 -3.49 15.90
N LEU A 100 13.47 -3.75 15.70
CA LEU A 100 13.00 -4.91 14.96
C LEU A 100 13.42 -4.82 13.48
N VAL A 101 13.27 -3.63 12.88
CA VAL A 101 13.66 -3.39 11.49
C VAL A 101 15.18 -3.54 11.33
N ILE A 102 15.99 -2.93 12.19
CA ILE A 102 17.45 -3.07 12.16
C ILE A 102 17.87 -4.55 12.22
N LYS A 103 17.28 -5.31 13.14
CA LYS A 103 17.62 -6.72 13.32
C LYS A 103 17.30 -7.58 12.11
N LYS A 104 16.25 -7.26 11.36
CA LYS A 104 15.73 -8.07 10.23
C LYS A 104 16.21 -7.58 8.87
N LEU A 105 16.29 -6.26 8.68
CA LEU A 105 16.41 -5.63 7.38
C LEU A 105 17.58 -4.64 7.28
N GLY A 106 18.25 -4.36 8.41
CA GLY A 106 19.39 -3.44 8.47
C GLY A 106 19.01 -1.98 8.74
N ASN A 107 20.05 -1.13 8.89
CA ASN A 107 19.91 0.26 9.30
C ASN A 107 19.22 1.12 8.23
N GLU A 108 19.50 0.91 6.95
CA GLU A 108 18.96 1.72 5.87
C GLU A 108 17.43 1.73 5.80
N LYS A 109 16.80 0.57 6.07
CA LYS A 109 15.33 0.48 6.15
C LYS A 109 14.80 1.10 7.45
N ALA A 110 15.55 1.00 8.54
CA ALA A 110 15.17 1.59 9.81
C ALA A 110 15.14 3.13 9.79
N ASP A 111 16.00 3.76 9.00
CA ASP A 111 16.04 5.22 8.83
C ASP A 111 14.85 5.78 8.04
N LYS A 112 14.10 4.90 7.35
CA LYS A 112 12.95 5.27 6.51
C LYS A 112 11.60 5.01 7.16
N ILE A 113 11.55 4.64 8.45
CA ILE A 113 10.30 4.30 9.14
C ILE A 113 9.35 5.50 9.15
N ASP A 114 8.16 5.31 8.60
CA ASP A 114 7.01 6.22 8.74
C ASP A 114 6.07 5.71 9.83
N TRP A 115 6.36 6.07 11.07
CA TRP A 115 5.62 5.63 12.25
C TRP A 115 4.19 6.19 12.33
N ARG A 116 3.89 7.27 11.59
CA ARG A 116 2.63 8.01 11.70
C ARG A 116 1.46 7.32 11.02
N ASN A 117 1.74 6.47 10.05
CA ASN A 117 0.72 5.87 9.18
C ASN A 117 0.77 4.33 9.20
N PRO A 118 0.62 3.68 10.37
CA PRO A 118 0.58 2.23 10.43
C PRO A 118 -0.62 1.70 9.63
N ARG A 119 -0.42 0.55 8.97
CA ARG A 119 -1.42 -0.14 8.17
C ARG A 119 -1.93 -1.37 8.91
N VAL A 120 -3.20 -1.66 8.70
CA VAL A 120 -3.83 -2.90 9.15
C VAL A 120 -4.36 -3.65 7.94
N ILE A 121 -3.98 -4.88 7.78
CA ILE A 121 -4.43 -5.77 6.70
C ILE A 121 -5.13 -6.96 7.33
N CYS A 122 -6.36 -7.22 6.91
CA CYS A 122 -7.06 -8.45 7.26
C CYS A 122 -7.18 -9.32 6.01
N ILE A 123 -6.82 -10.60 6.13
CA ILE A 123 -6.89 -11.57 5.03
C ILE A 123 -7.83 -12.69 5.45
N ALA A 124 -8.97 -12.82 4.74
CA ALA A 124 -9.99 -13.82 5.06
C ALA A 124 -10.58 -14.47 3.80
N GLU A 125 -11.18 -15.65 3.95
CA GLU A 125 -11.91 -16.30 2.85
C GLU A 125 -13.14 -15.50 2.43
N SER A 126 -13.76 -14.81 3.39
CA SER A 126 -14.93 -13.95 3.15
C SER A 126 -15.18 -13.01 4.31
N TYR A 127 -15.87 -11.91 4.05
CA TYR A 127 -16.28 -10.92 5.02
C TYR A 127 -17.82 -10.85 5.11
N ASN A 128 -18.32 -10.45 6.26
CA ASN A 128 -19.72 -10.16 6.43
C ASN A 128 -20.02 -8.68 6.06
N PRO A 129 -21.30 -8.28 5.88
CA PRO A 129 -21.64 -6.90 5.54
C PRO A 129 -21.18 -5.86 6.57
N TYR A 130 -21.07 -6.23 7.86
CA TYR A 130 -20.60 -5.32 8.90
C TYR A 130 -19.08 -5.05 8.78
N ASP A 131 -18.31 -6.06 8.34
CA ASP A 131 -16.89 -5.90 8.07
C ASP A 131 -16.66 -4.90 6.93
N ILE A 132 -17.46 -5.01 5.85
CA ILE A 132 -17.39 -4.09 4.71
C ILE A 132 -17.81 -2.67 5.12
N PHE A 133 -18.88 -2.55 5.93
CA PHE A 133 -19.32 -1.26 6.46
C PHE A 133 -18.26 -0.60 7.32
N ALA A 134 -17.54 -1.39 8.15
CA ALA A 134 -16.47 -0.90 9.01
C ALA A 134 -15.33 -0.22 8.23
N LEU A 135 -15.03 -0.64 6.99
CA LEU A 135 -14.03 0.01 6.14
C LEU A 135 -14.31 1.49 5.92
N ASN A 136 -15.59 1.86 5.78
CA ASN A 136 -16.00 3.22 5.46
C ASN A 136 -16.03 4.13 6.70
N GLU A 137 -16.17 3.54 7.90
CA GLU A 137 -16.37 4.27 9.16
C GLU A 137 -15.10 4.37 10.02
N ILE A 138 -14.12 3.51 9.77
CA ILE A 138 -12.90 3.45 10.58
C ILE A 138 -11.87 4.44 10.05
N ALA A 139 -11.47 5.40 10.89
CA ALA A 139 -10.47 6.43 10.60
C ALA A 139 -9.01 5.93 10.64
N VAL A 140 -8.77 4.65 10.32
CA VAL A 140 -7.43 4.07 10.20
C VAL A 140 -7.28 3.39 8.85
N LYS A 141 -6.05 3.25 8.38
CA LYS A 141 -5.78 2.56 7.13
C LYS A 141 -5.97 1.06 7.29
N LEU A 142 -7.21 0.62 7.10
CA LEU A 142 -7.65 -0.77 7.11
C LEU A 142 -7.84 -1.26 5.68
N GLU A 143 -7.25 -2.42 5.38
CA GLU A 143 -7.36 -3.08 4.09
C GLU A 143 -7.91 -4.49 4.31
N LEU A 144 -8.93 -4.86 3.56
CA LEU A 144 -9.49 -6.21 3.59
C LEU A 144 -9.14 -6.94 2.30
N TYR A 145 -8.54 -8.11 2.43
CA TYR A 145 -8.23 -8.97 1.31
C TYR A 145 -8.98 -10.29 1.43
N LYS A 146 -9.71 -10.64 0.38
CA LYS A 146 -10.35 -11.94 0.24
C LYS A 146 -9.41 -12.87 -0.49
N TYR A 147 -9.09 -14.01 0.12
CA TYR A 147 -8.32 -15.05 -0.55
C TYR A 147 -9.21 -16.18 -1.05
N GLN A 148 -8.74 -16.86 -2.11
CA GLN A 148 -9.26 -18.17 -2.52
C GLN A 148 -8.08 -19.06 -2.92
N TYR A 149 -8.14 -20.32 -2.55
CA TYR A 149 -7.19 -21.33 -2.96
C TYR A 149 -7.91 -22.34 -3.86
N TYR A 150 -7.29 -22.67 -4.98
CA TYR A 150 -7.87 -23.51 -6.01
C TYR A 150 -7.04 -24.76 -6.24
N GLU A 151 -7.63 -25.74 -6.95
CA GLU A 151 -6.89 -26.87 -7.51
C GLU A 151 -5.70 -26.35 -8.36
N ASN A 152 -4.67 -27.18 -8.51
CA ASN A 152 -3.40 -26.83 -9.18
C ASN A 152 -2.59 -25.73 -8.45
N ASP A 153 -2.71 -25.64 -7.12
CA ASP A 153 -1.96 -24.72 -6.27
C ASP A 153 -2.12 -23.23 -6.67
N THR A 154 -3.25 -22.91 -7.29
CA THR A 154 -3.55 -21.52 -7.66
C THR A 154 -4.12 -20.76 -6.46
N PHE A 155 -3.48 -19.65 -6.12
CA PHE A 155 -3.91 -18.75 -5.04
C PHE A 155 -4.35 -17.41 -5.63
N THR A 156 -5.47 -16.87 -5.14
CA THR A 156 -5.91 -15.51 -5.49
C THR A 156 -6.08 -14.67 -4.23
N LEU A 157 -5.71 -13.40 -4.34
CA LEU A 157 -5.88 -12.40 -3.29
C LEU A 157 -6.54 -11.17 -3.92
N GLU A 158 -7.74 -10.84 -3.48
CA GLU A 158 -8.56 -9.75 -3.99
C GLU A 158 -8.75 -8.69 -2.91
N ASN A 159 -8.38 -7.43 -3.19
CA ASN A 159 -8.65 -6.32 -2.29
C ASN A 159 -10.15 -6.00 -2.30
N ILE A 160 -10.77 -6.03 -1.13
CA ILE A 160 -12.17 -5.65 -0.95
C ILE A 160 -12.22 -4.16 -0.67
N LYS A 161 -12.86 -3.41 -1.55
CA LYS A 161 -13.07 -1.97 -1.37
C LYS A 161 -14.39 -1.72 -0.68
N GLY A 162 -14.42 -0.75 0.23
CA GLY A 162 -15.68 -0.19 0.72
C GLY A 162 -16.42 0.47 -0.45
N GLU A 163 -17.74 0.44 -0.46
CA GLU A 163 -18.53 1.19 -1.44
C GLU A 163 -18.25 2.68 -1.26
N SER A 164 -17.64 3.24 -2.30
CA SER A 164 -17.50 4.64 -2.64
C SER A 164 -16.94 5.62 -1.60
N GLU A 165 -15.88 6.26 -1.96
CA GLU A 165 -15.76 7.71 -1.83
C GLU A 165 -16.94 8.41 -2.54
N LYS A 166 -18.13 8.41 -1.93
CA LYS A 166 -19.03 9.54 -2.11
C LYS A 166 -18.34 10.67 -1.37
N THR A 167 -17.73 11.55 -2.13
CA THR A 167 -17.33 12.89 -1.72
C THR A 167 -18.58 13.57 -1.14
N ILE A 168 -18.81 13.36 0.16
CA ILE A 168 -19.70 14.24 0.91
C ILE A 168 -18.86 15.48 1.12
N SER A 169 -19.09 16.46 0.24
CA SER A 169 -18.63 17.81 0.47
C SER A 169 -19.14 18.24 1.85
N VAL A 170 -18.19 18.44 2.77
CA VAL A 170 -18.43 18.84 4.17
C VAL A 170 -18.91 20.29 4.26
N GLU A 171 -19.80 20.73 3.37
CA GLU A 171 -20.35 22.10 3.39
C GLU A 171 -21.73 22.24 4.06
N THR A 172 -22.32 21.16 4.59
CA THR A 172 -23.71 21.25 5.06
C THR A 172 -23.96 20.84 6.53
N LEU A 173 -22.95 20.74 7.38
CA LEU A 173 -23.18 20.50 8.81
C LEU A 173 -22.28 21.32 9.73
N VAL A 174 -22.31 22.67 9.61
CA VAL A 174 -21.77 23.53 10.66
C VAL A 174 -22.78 24.59 11.06
N SER A 175 -23.69 24.23 11.93
CA SER A 175 -24.35 25.17 12.82
C SER A 175 -24.53 24.54 14.19
N GLY A 176 -23.50 24.76 15.06
CA GLY A 176 -23.55 24.46 16.46
C GLY A 176 -22.19 24.68 17.14
N PRO A 177 -22.11 25.52 18.20
CA PRO A 177 -20.84 25.81 18.85
C PRO A 177 -20.54 24.79 19.93
N ILE A 178 -19.34 24.24 19.97
CA ILE A 178 -18.63 23.54 21.06
C ILE A 178 -17.56 22.66 20.37
N VAL A 179 -16.26 22.72 20.61
CA VAL A 179 -15.39 22.93 21.77
C VAL A 179 -14.01 23.32 21.22
N LYS A 180 -13.44 24.39 21.73
CA LYS A 180 -12.00 24.65 21.67
C LYS A 180 -11.31 23.77 22.70
N SER A 181 -10.35 22.99 22.25
CA SER A 181 -9.12 22.56 22.89
C SER A 181 -8.77 21.10 22.59
N ILE A 182 -8.07 20.87 21.50
CA ILE A 182 -7.08 19.78 21.42
C ILE A 182 -5.85 20.34 20.72
N SER A 183 -4.73 20.17 21.38
CA SER A 183 -3.38 20.62 21.13
C SER A 183 -2.91 20.56 19.67
N LYS A 184 -2.36 21.69 19.23
CA LYS A 184 -1.44 21.78 18.09
C LYS A 184 -0.26 20.85 18.29
N LYS A 185 -0.15 19.82 17.43
CA LYS A 185 1.08 19.29 16.84
C LYS A 185 0.82 17.96 16.12
N ASP A 186 0.15 18.01 15.01
CA ASP A 186 0.33 17.07 13.90
C ASP A 186 0.05 17.86 12.63
N SER A 187 1.11 18.38 12.02
CA SER A 187 1.01 18.96 10.68
C SER A 187 0.78 17.78 9.73
N GLU A 188 -0.46 17.58 9.31
CA GLU A 188 -0.78 16.77 8.13
C GLU A 188 0.13 17.26 7.00
N ILE A 189 0.93 16.34 6.45
CA ILE A 189 1.73 16.64 5.27
C ILE A 189 0.74 16.76 4.13
N SER A 190 0.40 17.99 3.83
CA SER A 190 -0.47 18.34 2.72
C SER A 190 0.31 18.20 1.41
N ILE A 191 -0.35 17.83 0.32
CA ILE A 191 0.18 17.88 -1.04
C ILE A 191 0.84 19.23 -1.33
N ASN A 192 0.33 20.32 -0.77
CA ASN A 192 0.88 21.66 -0.86
C ASN A 192 2.33 21.75 -0.33
N THR A 193 2.69 20.93 0.67
CA THR A 193 4.07 20.88 1.18
C THR A 193 5.04 20.37 0.12
N HIS A 194 4.60 19.46 -0.74
CA HIS A 194 5.38 18.96 -1.86
C HIS A 194 5.36 19.91 -3.04
N LEU A 195 4.19 20.45 -3.40
CA LEU A 195 4.03 21.41 -4.50
C LEU A 195 4.92 22.65 -4.30
N ASN A 196 4.98 23.16 -3.06
CA ASN A 196 5.81 24.32 -2.72
C ASN A 196 7.32 24.11 -2.90
N LYS A 197 7.80 22.86 -3.10
CA LYS A 197 9.20 22.55 -3.44
C LYS A 197 9.50 22.87 -4.91
N GLY A 198 8.48 22.77 -5.79
CA GLY A 198 8.59 22.99 -7.23
C GLY A 198 8.29 24.41 -7.66
N GLN A 199 8.95 24.88 -8.72
CA GLN A 199 8.55 26.11 -9.43
C GLN A 199 7.14 25.94 -10.03
N PRO A 200 6.40 27.03 -10.36
CA PRO A 200 5.04 26.94 -10.86
C PRO A 200 4.84 25.96 -12.02
N PHE A 201 5.75 25.94 -12.99
CA PHE A 201 5.68 25.00 -14.11
C PHE A 201 5.84 23.54 -13.69
N VAL A 202 6.61 23.25 -12.63
CA VAL A 202 6.76 21.87 -12.09
C VAL A 202 5.49 21.46 -11.36
N GLN A 203 4.82 22.40 -10.70
CA GLN A 203 3.53 22.15 -10.05
C GLN A 203 2.46 21.81 -11.09
N GLU A 204 2.42 22.55 -12.21
CA GLU A 204 1.54 22.26 -13.33
C GLU A 204 1.87 20.90 -13.95
N LEU A 205 3.15 20.61 -14.21
CA LEU A 205 3.62 19.34 -14.74
C LEU A 205 3.22 18.16 -13.84
N PHE A 206 3.33 18.34 -12.52
CA PHE A 206 2.88 17.34 -11.56
C PHE A 206 1.37 17.14 -11.60
N SER A 207 0.58 18.22 -11.68
CA SER A 207 -0.89 18.13 -11.73
C SER A 207 -1.36 17.35 -12.95
N ILE A 208 -0.76 17.60 -14.11
CA ILE A 208 -1.08 16.86 -15.35
C ILE A 208 -0.67 15.38 -15.21
N LEU A 209 0.52 15.10 -14.65
CA LEU A 209 0.98 13.73 -14.42
C LEU A 209 0.03 12.98 -13.49
N GLN A 210 -0.38 13.60 -12.38
CA GLN A 210 -1.29 13.05 -11.39
C GLN A 210 -2.65 12.70 -12.00
N GLU A 211 -3.25 13.63 -12.76
CA GLU A 211 -4.52 13.42 -13.48
C GLU A 211 -4.42 12.21 -14.42
N LYS A 212 -3.35 12.14 -15.21
CA LYS A 212 -3.11 11.04 -16.15
C LYS A 212 -2.87 9.68 -15.46
N ILE A 213 -2.24 9.68 -14.29
CA ILE A 213 -2.10 8.45 -13.49
C ILE A 213 -3.48 7.98 -13.01
N PHE A 214 -4.34 8.86 -12.51
CA PHE A 214 -5.69 8.47 -12.07
C PHE A 214 -6.62 8.07 -13.23
N GLU A 215 -6.39 8.57 -14.44
CA GLU A 215 -7.12 8.13 -15.63
C GLU A 215 -6.82 6.67 -16.03
N MET A 216 -5.68 6.08 -15.59
CA MET A 216 -5.31 4.71 -15.95
C MET A 216 -6.22 3.67 -15.28
N ASP A 217 -6.61 3.91 -14.01
CA ASP A 217 -7.49 2.99 -13.24
C ASP A 217 -8.13 3.72 -12.06
N GLU A 218 -9.44 3.59 -11.90
CA GLU A 218 -10.20 4.14 -10.77
C GLU A 218 -9.78 3.60 -9.39
N ASN A 219 -9.00 2.51 -9.40
CA ASN A 219 -8.54 1.82 -8.20
C ASN A 219 -7.17 2.28 -7.72
N ILE A 220 -6.53 3.19 -8.42
CA ILE A 220 -5.24 3.74 -8.01
C ILE A 220 -5.41 4.54 -6.72
N GLN A 221 -4.56 4.22 -5.74
CA GLN A 221 -4.50 4.91 -4.46
C GLN A 221 -3.23 5.76 -4.41
N GLU A 222 -3.40 7.04 -4.05
CA GLU A 222 -2.29 7.94 -3.76
C GLU A 222 -1.96 7.91 -2.26
N LYS A 223 -0.68 7.93 -1.94
CA LYS A 223 -0.19 8.16 -0.58
C LYS A 223 0.81 9.30 -0.59
N ILE A 224 0.58 10.30 0.26
CA ILE A 224 1.48 11.43 0.48
C ILE A 224 2.44 11.06 1.62
N ASN A 225 3.72 10.90 1.29
CA ASN A 225 4.80 10.62 2.25
C ASN A 225 5.58 11.91 2.54
N ASN A 226 6.54 11.88 3.47
CA ASN A 226 7.32 13.06 3.86
C ASN A 226 8.06 13.73 2.68
N ASN A 227 8.57 12.94 1.74
CA ASN A 227 9.46 13.42 0.69
C ASN A 227 8.92 13.18 -0.73
N TYR A 228 7.88 12.37 -0.91
CA TYR A 228 7.36 11.95 -2.20
C TYR A 228 5.89 11.56 -2.13
N LEU A 229 5.26 11.44 -3.28
CA LEU A 229 3.95 10.83 -3.44
C LEU A 229 4.13 9.44 -4.06
N SER A 230 3.36 8.46 -3.62
CA SER A 230 3.37 7.12 -4.21
C SER A 230 1.98 6.72 -4.67
N TYR A 231 1.92 6.00 -5.80
CA TYR A 231 0.69 5.49 -6.40
C TYR A 231 0.75 3.98 -6.45
N LYS A 232 -0.33 3.34 -6.01
CA LYS A 232 -0.41 1.87 -5.93
C LYS A 232 -1.81 1.35 -6.30
N ILE A 233 -1.87 0.08 -6.65
CA ILE A 233 -3.05 -0.78 -6.61
C ILE A 233 -2.84 -1.82 -5.51
N SER A 234 -2.34 -3.01 -5.81
CA SER A 234 -1.86 -3.98 -4.82
C SER A 234 -0.46 -3.62 -4.32
N LYS A 235 0.42 -3.27 -5.24
CA LYS A 235 1.82 -2.83 -5.03
C LYS A 235 2.01 -1.40 -5.50
N ILE A 236 3.07 -0.73 -5.02
CA ILE A 236 3.46 0.59 -5.53
C ILE A 236 4.07 0.40 -6.92
N PHE A 237 3.59 1.20 -7.89
CA PHE A 237 4.13 1.17 -9.25
C PHE A 237 4.87 2.45 -9.63
N VAL A 238 4.64 3.56 -8.95
CA VAL A 238 5.39 4.80 -9.15
C VAL A 238 5.48 5.62 -7.87
N GLU A 239 6.64 6.20 -7.62
CA GLU A 239 6.87 7.27 -6.65
C GLU A 239 7.24 8.55 -7.40
N VAL A 240 6.67 9.69 -6.97
CA VAL A 240 6.91 11.00 -7.57
C VAL A 240 7.50 11.94 -6.54
N HIS A 241 8.69 12.46 -6.81
CA HIS A 241 9.39 13.44 -6.01
C HIS A 241 9.39 14.79 -6.74
N ILE A 242 8.73 15.78 -6.15
CA ILE A 242 8.71 17.14 -6.68
C ILE A 242 10.00 17.86 -6.27
N GLN A 243 10.83 18.18 -7.25
CA GLN A 243 12.06 18.96 -7.09
C GLN A 243 11.85 20.38 -7.61
N LYS A 244 12.78 21.28 -7.33
CA LYS A 244 12.67 22.71 -7.70
C LYS A 244 12.38 22.94 -9.19
N SER A 245 13.05 22.19 -10.08
CA SER A 245 12.98 22.41 -11.54
C SER A 245 12.57 21.20 -12.35
N LYS A 246 12.15 20.10 -11.71
CA LYS A 246 11.79 18.84 -12.38
C LYS A 246 11.04 17.91 -11.45
N LEU A 247 10.38 16.92 -12.03
CA LEU A 247 9.90 15.74 -11.32
C LEU A 247 10.93 14.63 -11.41
N LEU A 248 11.07 13.86 -10.34
CA LEU A 248 11.84 12.64 -10.30
C LEU A 248 10.88 11.49 -9.99
N LEU A 249 10.82 10.51 -10.87
CA LEU A 249 10.00 9.32 -10.74
C LEU A 249 10.88 8.11 -10.43
N TYR A 250 10.39 7.24 -9.57
CA TYR A 250 10.91 5.89 -9.39
C TYR A 250 9.85 4.87 -9.81
N LEU A 251 10.25 3.88 -10.60
CA LEU A 251 9.41 2.88 -11.24
C LEU A 251 9.88 1.47 -10.87
N ARG A 252 9.04 0.48 -11.13
CA ARG A 252 9.27 -0.95 -10.84
C ARG A 252 10.53 -1.50 -11.52
N PRO A 253 11.17 -2.54 -10.95
CA PRO A 253 12.37 -3.19 -11.50
C PRO A 253 12.06 -4.19 -12.62
N ILE A 254 11.45 -3.71 -13.70
CA ILE A 254 11.09 -4.52 -14.86
C ILE A 254 11.93 -4.16 -16.10
N GLU A 255 11.83 -4.94 -17.16
CA GLU A 255 12.33 -4.57 -18.48
C GLU A 255 11.35 -3.60 -19.14
N TYR A 256 11.83 -2.42 -19.52
CA TYR A 256 11.05 -1.37 -20.17
C TYR A 256 11.31 -1.29 -21.65
N ASN A 257 10.26 -1.06 -22.43
CA ASN A 257 10.40 -0.52 -23.76
C ASN A 257 10.73 0.98 -23.63
N ASP A 258 12.01 1.30 -23.58
CA ASP A 258 12.58 2.64 -23.36
C ASP A 258 13.49 3.03 -24.54
N PRO A 259 12.91 3.32 -25.75
CA PRO A 259 13.69 3.58 -26.97
C PRO A 259 14.59 4.82 -26.90
N GLU A 260 14.27 5.79 -26.02
CA GLU A 260 15.11 6.97 -25.80
C GLU A 260 16.16 6.75 -24.71
N ASN A 261 16.20 5.57 -24.08
CA ASN A 261 17.14 5.20 -23.02
C ASN A 261 17.21 6.24 -21.88
N ARG A 262 16.04 6.71 -21.42
CA ARG A 262 15.91 7.76 -20.39
C ARG A 262 15.89 7.22 -18.97
N LEU A 263 15.61 5.92 -18.79
CA LEU A 263 15.66 5.28 -17.48
C LEU A 263 17.11 5.12 -17.03
N SER A 264 17.33 5.33 -15.75
CA SER A 264 18.58 5.03 -15.10
C SER A 264 18.36 4.17 -13.87
N LYS A 265 19.11 3.07 -13.76
CA LYS A 265 19.01 2.18 -12.59
C LYS A 265 19.57 2.85 -11.35
N VAL A 266 18.86 2.75 -10.23
CA VAL A 266 19.39 3.10 -8.91
C VAL A 266 20.43 2.04 -8.52
N PRO A 267 21.55 2.40 -7.90
CA PRO A 267 22.54 1.43 -7.45
C PRO A 267 21.93 0.34 -6.56
N ASP A 268 22.28 -0.91 -6.79
CA ASP A 268 21.73 -2.07 -6.05
C ASP A 268 22.00 -1.99 -4.54
N SER A 269 23.03 -1.24 -4.13
CA SER A 269 23.34 -0.98 -2.72
C SER A 269 22.22 -0.27 -1.95
N PHE A 270 21.29 0.44 -2.65
CA PHE A 270 20.16 1.12 -2.00
C PHE A 270 19.00 0.17 -1.67
N ASN A 271 18.97 -1.02 -2.26
CA ASN A 271 17.94 -2.05 -2.03
C ASN A 271 16.51 -1.47 -2.07
N TRP A 272 16.20 -0.63 -3.06
CA TRP A 272 14.89 -0.02 -3.24
C TRP A 272 13.98 -0.92 -4.06
N VAL A 273 12.70 -0.97 -3.67
CA VAL A 273 11.65 -1.70 -4.41
C VAL A 273 11.45 -1.12 -5.81
N LEU A 274 11.45 0.22 -5.91
CA LEU A 274 11.37 0.95 -7.18
C LEU A 274 12.79 1.42 -7.53
N ASN A 275 13.44 0.76 -8.47
CA ASN A 275 14.86 0.99 -8.77
C ASN A 275 15.14 1.56 -10.15
N GLN A 276 14.10 1.83 -10.95
CA GLN A 276 14.25 2.55 -12.22
C GLN A 276 13.91 4.02 -12.00
N ARG A 277 14.79 4.91 -12.43
CA ARG A 277 14.71 6.35 -12.17
C ARG A 277 14.53 7.12 -13.47
N LEU A 278 13.54 8.02 -13.49
CA LEU A 278 13.22 8.90 -14.61
C LEU A 278 13.12 10.36 -14.14
N TYR A 279 13.61 11.29 -14.93
CA TYR A 279 13.43 12.73 -14.73
C TYR A 279 12.50 13.32 -15.79
N ILE A 280 11.62 14.25 -15.38
CA ILE A 280 10.72 15.00 -16.26
C ILE A 280 10.90 16.48 -15.95
N SER A 281 11.23 17.28 -16.97
CA SER A 281 11.53 18.70 -16.81
C SER A 281 10.59 19.63 -17.61
N ASN A 282 9.78 19.07 -18.52
CA ASN A 282 8.85 19.83 -19.35
C ASN A 282 7.69 18.94 -19.85
N ASN A 283 6.67 19.58 -20.44
CA ASN A 283 5.47 18.88 -20.92
C ASN A 283 5.72 17.96 -22.13
N GLU A 284 6.75 18.22 -22.92
CA GLU A 284 7.07 17.39 -24.10
C GLU A 284 7.52 15.97 -23.67
N GLU A 285 8.15 15.89 -22.50
CA GLU A 285 8.62 14.64 -21.90
C GLU A 285 7.51 13.83 -21.23
N LEU A 286 6.35 14.45 -20.99
CA LEU A 286 5.29 13.86 -20.18
C LEU A 286 4.66 12.61 -20.79
N ASN A 287 4.36 12.64 -22.08
CA ASN A 287 3.76 11.49 -22.78
C ASN A 287 4.70 10.28 -22.80
N TYR A 288 5.98 10.54 -22.96
CA TYR A 288 6.99 9.48 -22.89
C TYR A 288 7.06 8.90 -21.48
N ALA A 289 7.12 9.74 -20.46
CA ALA A 289 7.14 9.32 -19.06
C ALA A 289 5.90 8.51 -18.70
N LEU A 290 4.71 8.92 -19.16
CA LEU A 290 3.45 8.20 -18.94
C LEU A 290 3.49 6.80 -19.56
N SER A 291 4.11 6.63 -20.74
CA SER A 291 4.26 5.30 -21.33
C SER A 291 5.10 4.35 -20.48
N LEU A 292 6.11 4.87 -19.78
CA LEU A 292 6.93 4.09 -18.84
C LEU A 292 6.20 3.84 -17.52
N VAL A 293 5.44 4.82 -17.01
CA VAL A 293 4.59 4.66 -15.83
C VAL A 293 3.51 3.61 -16.09
N GLU A 294 2.92 3.58 -17.29
CA GLU A 294 1.93 2.57 -17.69
C GLU A 294 2.53 1.15 -17.72
N GLN A 295 3.78 1.00 -18.16
CA GLN A 295 4.46 -0.29 -18.10
C GLN A 295 4.68 -0.74 -16.65
N SER A 296 5.10 0.19 -15.78
CA SER A 296 5.25 -0.06 -14.34
C SER A 296 3.92 -0.40 -13.67
N TYR A 297 2.83 0.24 -14.08
CA TYR A 297 1.47 -0.04 -13.62
C TYR A 297 1.02 -1.46 -14.04
N LYS A 298 1.29 -1.86 -15.28
CA LYS A 298 0.93 -3.21 -15.78
C LYS A 298 1.61 -4.35 -15.01
N ASP A 299 2.77 -4.11 -14.41
CA ASP A 299 3.48 -5.09 -13.57
C ASP A 299 2.77 -5.36 -12.23
N VAL A 300 1.85 -4.51 -11.81
CA VAL A 300 1.13 -4.66 -10.54
C VAL A 300 -0.36 -5.03 -10.69
N LEU A 301 -0.81 -5.24 -11.93
CA LEU A 301 -2.13 -5.76 -12.25
C LEU A 301 -2.18 -7.27 -12.05
#